data_d48bc1af6f67d59e7f5e64043542c4db
#
_entry.id   d48bc1af6f67d59e7f5e64043542c4db
#
_cell.length_a   1.000
_cell.length_b   1.000
_cell.length_c   1.000
_cell.angle_alpha   90.00
_cell.angle_beta   90.00
_cell.angle_gamma   90.00
#
_symmetry.space_group_name_H-M   'P 1'
#
loop_
_entity.id
_entity.type
_entity.pdbx_description
1 polymer ?
#
loop_
_entity_poly.entity_id
_entity_poly.type
_entity_poly.pdbx_seq_one_letter_code
_entity_poly.pdbx_strand_id
1 'polypeptide(L)'
;MKLIRLLPILLVIGLSCLTSCQKEEIPSADNERTLFMYLPWSTNLTSYFYQNIEDMEDAISRRGLDKERVIVFLSTSSTEAELFEITVNNGICTRQILKEYTRPAFTTEEGLTGILNDMKSFASAKTYSLIVGCHGMGWLPVAQSKARAATKPRYHWEYSHTPLTRFFGGLTAEYQTEVTTLAKSLSNCGLKMEYILFDDCYMSSLEAAYDLRHVTRHLIACPTEIMVYGMPYSHIGE
;
A
#
# COMPACT_ATOMS: atom_id res chain seq x y z
N MET A 1 -22.03 12.93 66.32
CA MET A 1 -22.62 13.57 65.15
C MET A 1 -21.58 13.93 64.04
N LYS A 2 -20.59 13.07 63.73
CA LYS A 2 -19.60 13.36 62.68
C LYS A 2 -19.52 12.28 61.53
N LEU A 3 -20.33 11.22 61.62
CA LEU A 3 -20.28 10.08 60.69
C LEU A 3 -21.19 10.27 59.47
N ILE A 4 -22.22 11.15 59.54
CA ILE A 4 -23.21 11.32 58.45
C ILE A 4 -22.72 12.21 57.31
N ARG A 5 -21.63 12.98 57.51
CA ARG A 5 -21.10 13.88 56.46
C ARG A 5 -20.11 13.22 55.49
N LEU A 6 -19.63 12.02 55.79
CA LEU A 6 -18.67 11.30 54.92
C LEU A 6 -19.34 10.37 53.90
N LEU A 7 -20.60 10.01 54.14
CA LEU A 7 -21.34 9.09 53.26
C LEU A 7 -21.58 9.62 51.83
N PRO A 8 -21.94 10.91 51.61
CA PRO A 8 -22.15 11.42 50.27
C PRO A 8 -20.84 11.59 49.47
N ILE A 9 -19.69 11.80 50.14
CA ILE A 9 -18.39 11.93 49.47
C ILE A 9 -17.89 10.58 48.95
N LEU A 10 -18.08 9.51 49.71
CA LEU A 10 -17.77 8.15 49.28
C LEU A 10 -18.67 7.66 48.14
N LEU A 11 -19.93 8.12 48.08
CA LEU A 11 -20.87 7.77 47.00
C LEU A 11 -20.49 8.48 45.68
N VAL A 12 -19.97 9.71 45.74
CA VAL A 12 -19.52 10.46 44.55
C VAL A 12 -18.21 9.89 43.99
N ILE A 13 -17.30 9.43 44.85
CA ILE A 13 -16.05 8.79 44.41
C ILE A 13 -16.30 7.40 43.81
N GLY A 14 -17.31 6.66 44.34
CA GLY A 14 -17.70 5.37 43.78
C GLY A 14 -18.38 5.45 42.41
N LEU A 15 -19.01 6.59 42.06
CA LEU A 15 -19.69 6.77 40.76
C LEU A 15 -18.73 7.23 39.65
N SER A 16 -17.59 7.83 40.00
CA SER A 16 -16.59 8.27 39.00
C SER A 16 -15.70 7.13 38.45
N CYS A 17 -15.72 5.95 39.05
CA CYS A 17 -14.97 4.79 38.57
C CYS A 17 -15.75 3.90 37.59
N LEU A 18 -16.97 4.27 37.22
CA LEU A 18 -17.80 3.55 36.23
C LEU A 18 -17.77 4.20 34.82
N THR A 19 -16.85 5.13 34.56
CA THR A 19 -16.55 5.47 33.16
C THR A 19 -15.77 4.31 32.59
N SER A 20 -16.51 3.28 32.28
CA SER A 20 -16.20 2.16 31.42
C SER A 20 -15.40 2.62 30.20
N CYS A 21 -14.35 1.89 29.85
CA CYS A 21 -13.86 1.82 28.51
C CYS A 21 -15.04 1.64 27.53
N GLN A 22 -15.57 2.71 27.02
CA GLN A 22 -16.27 2.64 25.75
C GLN A 22 -15.18 2.21 24.75
N LYS A 23 -15.26 0.96 24.31
CA LYS A 23 -14.68 0.59 23.02
C LYS A 23 -15.23 1.64 22.05
N GLU A 24 -14.38 2.51 21.54
CA GLU A 24 -14.72 3.28 20.36
C GLU A 24 -15.13 2.24 19.32
N GLU A 25 -16.43 2.13 19.10
CA GLU A 25 -16.93 1.42 17.93
C GLU A 25 -16.38 2.20 16.74
N ILE A 26 -15.39 1.62 16.09
CA ILE A 26 -14.89 2.12 14.79
C ILE A 26 -16.14 2.19 13.92
N PRO A 27 -16.54 3.38 13.43
CA PRO A 27 -17.71 3.51 12.58
C PRO A 27 -17.58 2.46 11.47
N SER A 28 -18.63 1.66 11.26
CA SER A 28 -18.61 0.70 10.16
C SER A 28 -18.35 1.49 8.88
N ALA A 29 -17.29 1.13 8.15
CA ALA A 29 -16.96 1.81 6.92
C ALA A 29 -18.16 1.70 5.96
N ASP A 30 -18.68 2.82 5.50
CA ASP A 30 -19.79 2.84 4.53
C ASP A 30 -19.37 2.24 3.20
N ASN A 31 -18.07 2.24 2.91
CA ASN A 31 -17.49 1.68 1.70
C ASN A 31 -17.27 0.17 1.86
N GLU A 32 -17.66 -0.58 0.83
CA GLU A 32 -17.44 -2.02 0.79
C GLU A 32 -15.98 -2.35 0.46
N ARG A 33 -15.41 -1.65 -0.50
CA ARG A 33 -14.05 -1.89 -1.02
C ARG A 33 -13.29 -0.61 -1.25
N THR A 34 -11.99 -0.65 -1.00
CA THR A 34 -11.04 0.36 -1.46
C THR A 34 -9.90 -0.31 -2.20
N LEU A 35 -9.68 0.14 -3.42
CA LEU A 35 -8.52 -0.20 -4.22
C LEU A 35 -7.45 0.87 -4.02
N PHE A 36 -6.26 0.46 -3.60
CA PHE A 36 -5.07 1.28 -3.57
C PHE A 36 -4.23 1.02 -4.81
N MET A 37 -3.90 2.06 -5.57
CA MET A 37 -2.89 2.04 -6.61
C MET A 37 -1.64 2.72 -6.08
N TYR A 38 -0.58 1.96 -5.89
CA TYR A 38 0.70 2.44 -5.38
C TYR A 38 1.72 2.47 -6.52
N LEU A 39 2.01 3.67 -7.01
CA LEU A 39 2.87 3.94 -8.16
C LEU A 39 4.07 4.79 -7.71
N PRO A 40 5.06 4.17 -7.02
CA PRO A 40 6.22 4.87 -6.51
C PRO A 40 7.16 5.32 -7.63
N TRP A 41 8.14 6.17 -7.30
CA TRP A 41 9.13 6.60 -8.27
C TRP A 41 9.88 5.43 -8.89
N SER A 42 9.68 5.23 -10.16
CA SER A 42 10.21 4.11 -10.94
C SER A 42 11.19 4.54 -12.03
N THR A 43 11.73 5.75 -11.91
CA THR A 43 12.73 6.37 -12.79
C THR A 43 12.17 6.76 -14.17
N ASN A 44 11.62 5.82 -14.95
CA ASN A 44 11.22 6.03 -16.34
C ASN A 44 9.78 5.56 -16.66
N LEU A 45 8.97 5.17 -15.66
CA LEU A 45 7.62 4.64 -15.90
C LEU A 45 6.50 5.65 -15.67
N THR A 46 6.79 6.85 -15.15
CA THR A 46 5.76 7.83 -14.77
C THR A 46 4.78 8.14 -15.90
N SER A 47 5.25 8.28 -17.15
CA SER A 47 4.37 8.54 -18.29
C SER A 47 3.40 7.39 -18.57
N TYR A 48 3.81 6.15 -18.32
CA TYR A 48 2.97 4.97 -18.46
C TYR A 48 1.97 4.86 -17.31
N PHE A 49 2.34 5.31 -16.12
CA PHE A 49 1.40 5.38 -14.99
C PHE A 49 0.25 6.34 -15.26
N TYR A 50 0.50 7.47 -15.90
CA TYR A 50 -0.58 8.36 -16.33
C TYR A 50 -1.54 7.65 -17.29
N GLN A 51 -1.01 6.87 -18.24
CA GLN A 51 -1.85 6.08 -19.14
C GLN A 51 -2.64 5.00 -18.39
N ASN A 52 -2.02 4.28 -17.46
CA ASN A 52 -2.70 3.27 -16.64
C ASN A 52 -3.83 3.88 -15.80
N ILE A 53 -3.62 5.09 -15.27
CA ILE A 53 -4.64 5.82 -14.53
C ILE A 53 -5.79 6.26 -15.46
N GLU A 54 -5.48 6.75 -16.67
CA GLU A 54 -6.49 7.10 -17.68
C GLU A 54 -7.30 5.88 -18.12
N ASP A 55 -6.67 4.72 -18.32
CA ASP A 55 -7.35 3.46 -18.64
C ASP A 55 -8.27 3.01 -17.48
N MET A 56 -7.86 3.19 -16.22
CA MET A 56 -8.69 2.93 -15.05
C MET A 56 -9.87 3.91 -14.99
N GLU A 57 -9.64 5.20 -15.24
CA GLU A 57 -10.69 6.21 -15.29
C GLU A 57 -11.71 5.92 -16.39
N ASP A 58 -11.25 5.44 -17.54
CA ASP A 58 -12.13 5.03 -18.64
C ASP A 58 -13.04 3.86 -18.23
N ALA A 59 -12.51 2.83 -17.55
CA ALA A 59 -13.32 1.76 -16.99
C ALA A 59 -14.33 2.27 -15.94
N ILE A 60 -13.89 3.10 -15.01
CA ILE A 60 -14.73 3.69 -13.97
C ILE A 60 -15.84 4.57 -14.60
N SER A 61 -15.53 5.32 -15.66
CA SER A 61 -16.50 6.17 -16.35
C SER A 61 -17.66 5.37 -16.94
N ARG A 62 -17.39 4.15 -17.41
CA ARG A 62 -18.40 3.23 -17.97
C ARG A 62 -19.24 2.53 -16.90
N ARG A 63 -18.58 2.09 -15.81
CA ARG A 63 -19.22 1.28 -14.77
C ARG A 63 -19.77 2.11 -13.60
N GLY A 64 -19.11 3.18 -13.23
CA GLY A 64 -19.32 3.91 -11.99
C GLY A 64 -18.59 3.27 -10.80
N LEU A 65 -18.66 3.95 -9.66
CA LEU A 65 -18.18 3.48 -8.34
C LEU A 65 -19.37 3.53 -7.37
N ASP A 66 -19.92 2.38 -6.99
CA ASP A 66 -21.03 2.33 -6.04
C ASP A 66 -20.53 2.62 -4.60
N LYS A 67 -20.18 1.54 -3.88
CA LYS A 67 -19.57 1.59 -2.54
C LYS A 67 -18.08 1.27 -2.60
N GLU A 68 -17.45 1.60 -3.69
CA GLU A 68 -16.04 1.36 -3.97
C GLU A 68 -15.30 2.68 -4.09
N ARG A 69 -14.04 2.68 -3.69
CA ARG A 69 -13.16 3.84 -3.81
C ARG A 69 -11.84 3.45 -4.44
N VAL A 70 -11.28 4.34 -5.22
CA VAL A 70 -9.97 4.15 -5.85
C VAL A 70 -9.06 5.29 -5.41
N ILE A 71 -8.02 4.93 -4.67
CA ILE A 71 -7.01 5.86 -4.15
C ILE A 71 -5.69 5.58 -4.83
N VAL A 72 -5.08 6.62 -5.38
CA VAL A 72 -3.83 6.53 -6.12
C VAL A 72 -2.74 7.31 -5.41
N PHE A 73 -1.63 6.65 -5.08
CA PHE A 73 -0.36 7.29 -4.76
C PHE A 73 0.50 7.27 -6.01
N LEU A 74 0.84 8.44 -6.52
CA LEU A 74 1.67 8.60 -7.72
C LEU A 74 2.89 9.47 -7.42
N SER A 75 4.09 8.91 -7.58
CA SER A 75 5.31 9.71 -7.59
C SER A 75 5.51 10.36 -8.96
N THR A 76 5.42 11.68 -8.99
CA THR A 76 5.63 12.49 -10.19
C THR A 76 7.11 12.75 -10.48
N SER A 77 7.95 12.67 -9.42
CA SER A 77 9.41 12.72 -9.49
C SER A 77 10.04 11.94 -8.34
N SER A 78 11.35 11.92 -8.26
CA SER A 78 12.06 11.31 -7.12
C SER A 78 11.82 12.02 -5.77
N THR A 79 11.29 13.24 -5.81
CA THR A 79 11.09 14.07 -4.62
C THR A 79 9.64 14.52 -4.41
N GLU A 80 8.76 14.27 -5.37
CA GLU A 80 7.37 14.71 -5.32
C GLU A 80 6.43 13.55 -5.58
N ALA A 81 5.36 13.48 -4.80
CA ALA A 81 4.29 12.52 -5.02
C ALA A 81 2.94 13.13 -4.61
N GLU A 82 1.89 12.61 -5.19
CA GLU A 82 0.50 12.98 -4.93
C GLU A 82 -0.29 11.76 -4.46
N LEU A 83 -1.18 11.97 -3.53
CA LEU A 83 -2.24 11.05 -3.17
C LEU A 83 -3.56 11.66 -3.61
N PHE A 84 -4.30 10.98 -4.45
CA PHE A 84 -5.59 11.44 -4.92
C PHE A 84 -6.62 10.31 -5.00
N GLU A 85 -7.87 10.70 -5.01
CA GLU A 85 -9.00 9.80 -5.25
C GLU A 85 -9.54 10.02 -6.66
N ILE A 86 -9.84 8.93 -7.36
CA ILE A 86 -10.61 8.97 -8.59
C ILE A 86 -12.08 8.95 -8.20
N THR A 87 -12.80 10.01 -8.52
CA THR A 87 -14.24 10.11 -8.32
C THR A 87 -14.96 10.17 -9.66
N VAL A 88 -16.20 9.71 -9.71
CA VAL A 88 -17.01 9.72 -10.94
C VAL A 88 -18.37 10.34 -10.69
N ASN A 89 -18.78 11.22 -11.60
CA ASN A 89 -20.10 11.81 -11.60
C ASN A 89 -20.63 11.88 -13.05
N ASN A 90 -21.79 11.26 -13.29
CA ASN A 90 -22.40 11.19 -14.63
C ASN A 90 -21.44 10.66 -15.71
N GLY A 91 -20.61 9.68 -15.38
CA GLY A 91 -19.64 9.10 -16.31
C GLY A 91 -18.39 9.95 -16.56
N ILE A 92 -18.19 11.04 -15.80
CA ILE A 92 -17.00 11.89 -15.89
C ILE A 92 -16.17 11.64 -14.64
N CYS A 93 -14.95 11.15 -14.84
CA CYS A 93 -13.96 10.98 -13.75
C CYS A 93 -13.25 12.29 -13.45
N THR A 94 -12.94 12.50 -12.17
CA THR A 94 -12.12 13.61 -11.68
C THR A 94 -11.14 13.10 -10.64
N ARG A 95 -9.95 13.70 -10.57
CA ARG A 95 -8.91 13.40 -9.57
C ARG A 95 -9.00 14.43 -8.46
N GLN A 96 -9.38 13.98 -7.28
CA GLN A 96 -9.42 14.83 -6.09
C GLN A 96 -8.13 14.65 -5.30
N ILE A 97 -7.27 15.67 -5.27
CA ILE A 97 -6.03 15.65 -4.47
C ILE A 97 -6.41 15.58 -2.99
N LEU A 98 -5.86 14.60 -2.30
CA LEU A 98 -6.03 14.35 -0.87
C LEU A 98 -4.81 14.79 -0.07
N LYS A 99 -3.61 14.58 -0.62
CA LYS A 99 -2.34 14.94 0.02
C LYS A 99 -1.23 15.04 -1.01
N GLU A 100 -0.33 15.99 -0.78
CA GLU A 100 0.92 16.12 -1.52
C GLU A 100 2.10 15.71 -0.61
N TYR A 101 3.13 15.14 -1.19
CA TYR A 101 4.33 14.69 -0.48
C TYR A 101 5.56 15.32 -1.10
N THR A 102 6.43 15.83 -0.24
CA THR A 102 7.78 16.25 -0.61
C THR A 102 8.78 15.26 0.00
N ARG A 103 9.60 14.65 -0.83
CA ARG A 103 10.59 13.62 -0.47
C ARG A 103 9.98 12.46 0.33
N PRO A 104 8.93 11.79 -0.20
CA PRO A 104 8.33 10.67 0.51
C PRO A 104 9.33 9.53 0.69
N ALA A 105 9.41 8.98 1.91
CA ALA A 105 10.33 7.88 2.24
C ALA A 105 9.72 6.52 1.84
N PHE A 106 9.31 6.36 0.59
CA PHE A 106 8.55 5.21 0.09
C PHE A 106 9.33 3.87 0.08
N THR A 107 10.66 3.89 0.30
CA THR A 107 11.49 2.69 0.34
C THR A 107 11.76 2.17 1.76
N THR A 108 11.31 2.88 2.79
CA THR A 108 11.48 2.49 4.19
C THR A 108 10.19 1.97 4.79
N GLU A 109 10.30 1.10 5.80
CA GLU A 109 9.14 0.55 6.51
C GLU A 109 8.28 1.67 7.13
N GLU A 110 8.91 2.64 7.78
CA GLU A 110 8.22 3.77 8.41
C GLU A 110 7.50 4.64 7.39
N GLY A 111 8.19 5.03 6.32
CA GLY A 111 7.62 5.90 5.29
C GLY A 111 6.50 5.22 4.52
N LEU A 112 6.66 3.96 4.12
CA LEU A 112 5.61 3.20 3.44
C LEU A 112 4.41 2.96 4.36
N THR A 113 4.65 2.67 5.66
CA THR A 113 3.57 2.60 6.66
C THR A 113 2.79 3.91 6.74
N GLY A 114 3.48 5.05 6.72
CA GLY A 114 2.85 6.38 6.71
C GLY A 114 1.96 6.58 5.48
N ILE A 115 2.45 6.25 4.28
CA ILE A 115 1.68 6.37 3.03
C ILE A 115 0.43 5.46 3.07
N LEU A 116 0.57 4.20 3.48
CA LEU A 116 -0.55 3.26 3.57
C LEU A 116 -1.58 3.69 4.61
N ASN A 117 -1.16 4.27 5.74
CA ASN A 117 -2.06 4.83 6.73
C ASN A 117 -2.81 6.06 6.19
N ASP A 118 -2.15 6.93 5.43
CA ASP A 118 -2.82 8.05 4.75
C ASP A 118 -3.89 7.52 3.79
N MET A 119 -3.55 6.58 2.92
CA MET A 119 -4.50 5.95 1.99
C MET A 119 -5.71 5.35 2.73
N LYS A 120 -5.46 4.59 3.81
CA LYS A 120 -6.50 4.00 4.65
C LYS A 120 -7.37 5.06 5.35
N SER A 121 -6.77 6.14 5.85
CA SER A 121 -7.49 7.19 6.58
C SER A 121 -8.47 7.95 5.70
N PHE A 122 -8.09 8.21 4.45
CA PHE A 122 -8.95 8.88 3.48
C PHE A 122 -10.05 7.98 2.93
N ALA A 123 -9.81 6.66 2.84
CA ALA A 123 -10.72 5.73 2.21
C ALA A 123 -10.90 4.44 3.02
N SER A 124 -11.45 4.59 4.22
CA SER A 124 -11.82 3.45 5.06
C SER A 124 -12.88 2.58 4.39
N ALA A 125 -12.68 1.26 4.40
CA ALA A 125 -13.58 0.28 3.80
C ALA A 125 -13.56 -1.05 4.55
N LYS A 126 -14.49 -1.95 4.23
CA LYS A 126 -14.52 -3.31 4.82
C LYS A 126 -13.40 -4.19 4.27
N THR A 127 -13.06 -4.01 2.99
CA THR A 127 -11.99 -4.76 2.31
C THR A 127 -11.09 -3.82 1.52
N TYR A 128 -9.83 -4.23 1.39
CA TYR A 128 -8.80 -3.47 0.68
C TYR A 128 -8.10 -4.36 -0.34
N SER A 129 -7.74 -3.76 -1.46
CA SER A 129 -6.89 -4.37 -2.48
C SER A 129 -5.78 -3.42 -2.86
N LEU A 130 -4.66 -3.94 -3.33
CA LEU A 130 -3.49 -3.15 -3.68
C LEU A 130 -2.98 -3.52 -5.07
N ILE A 131 -2.78 -2.52 -5.90
CA ILE A 131 -1.98 -2.60 -7.12
C ILE A 131 -0.65 -1.92 -6.83
N VAL A 132 0.45 -2.57 -7.16
CA VAL A 132 1.81 -2.02 -7.13
C VAL A 132 2.30 -1.97 -8.55
N GLY A 133 2.59 -0.77 -9.08
CA GLY A 133 3.09 -0.59 -10.44
C GLY A 133 4.46 0.09 -10.42
N CYS A 134 5.51 -0.63 -10.85
CA CYS A 134 6.88 -0.13 -10.92
C CYS A 134 7.79 -1.11 -11.66
N HIS A 135 9.10 -1.05 -11.47
CA HIS A 135 9.98 -2.16 -11.85
C HIS A 135 9.97 -3.23 -10.77
N GLY A 136 10.04 -4.49 -11.16
CA GLY A 136 10.11 -5.62 -10.26
C GLY A 136 11.27 -6.55 -10.58
N MET A 137 11.82 -7.16 -9.52
CA MET A 137 12.86 -8.19 -9.65
C MET A 137 12.67 -9.21 -8.53
N GLY A 138 11.74 -10.12 -8.76
CA GLY A 138 11.31 -11.12 -7.78
C GLY A 138 12.38 -12.13 -7.31
N TRP A 139 13.61 -12.01 -7.84
CA TRP A 139 14.72 -12.92 -7.54
C TRP A 139 15.87 -12.26 -6.78
N LEU A 140 15.99 -10.93 -6.85
CA LEU A 140 17.15 -10.21 -6.33
C LEU A 140 16.75 -9.27 -5.20
N PRO A 141 17.60 -9.14 -4.16
CA PRO A 141 17.44 -8.12 -3.14
C PRO A 141 17.82 -6.74 -3.67
N VAL A 142 17.44 -5.69 -2.94
CA VAL A 142 17.94 -4.34 -3.16
C VAL A 142 19.46 -4.36 -3.22
N ALA A 143 20.04 -3.80 -4.27
CA ALA A 143 21.49 -3.76 -4.44
C ALA A 143 22.12 -2.90 -3.32
N GLN A 144 22.83 -3.53 -2.42
CA GLN A 144 23.62 -2.80 -1.43
C GLN A 144 24.68 -1.99 -2.19
N SER A 145 24.63 -0.67 -2.01
CA SER A 145 25.49 0.27 -2.72
C SER A 145 26.97 -0.11 -2.64
N LYS A 146 27.63 -0.16 -3.78
CA LYS A 146 29.08 -0.22 -4.00
C LYS A 146 29.81 -1.55 -3.93
N ALA A 147 29.28 -2.63 -3.34
CA ALA A 147 30.07 -3.86 -3.18
C ALA A 147 29.88 -4.91 -4.30
N ARG A 148 28.95 -4.73 -5.23
CA ARG A 148 28.55 -5.78 -6.18
C ARG A 148 29.06 -5.68 -7.61
N ALA A 149 29.82 -4.66 -7.95
CA ALA A 149 30.33 -4.50 -9.32
C ALA A 149 31.40 -5.53 -9.75
N ALA A 150 31.86 -6.40 -8.86
CA ALA A 150 32.99 -7.29 -9.12
C ALA A 150 32.91 -8.72 -8.58
N THR A 151 31.81 -9.16 -7.99
CA THR A 151 31.73 -10.53 -7.46
C THR A 151 30.98 -11.46 -8.42
N LYS A 152 31.61 -12.60 -8.74
CA LYS A 152 30.95 -13.71 -9.43
C LYS A 152 29.61 -14.04 -8.76
N PRO A 153 28.57 -14.41 -9.51
CA PRO A 153 27.31 -14.89 -8.94
C PRO A 153 27.60 -16.00 -7.92
N ARG A 154 27.10 -15.83 -6.69
CA ARG A 154 27.20 -16.87 -5.67
C ARG A 154 25.95 -17.73 -5.73
N TYR A 155 26.12 -19.01 -5.48
CA TYR A 155 24.98 -19.87 -5.26
C TYR A 155 24.28 -19.52 -3.94
N HIS A 156 22.97 -19.79 -3.82
CA HIS A 156 22.18 -19.41 -2.65
C HIS A 156 22.71 -20.00 -1.32
N TRP A 157 23.35 -21.17 -1.34
CA TRP A 157 23.99 -21.79 -0.17
C TRP A 157 25.28 -21.11 0.29
N GLU A 158 25.83 -20.22 -0.51
CA GLU A 158 27.03 -19.45 -0.15
C GLU A 158 26.74 -18.18 0.67
N TYR A 159 25.46 -17.86 0.83
CA TYR A 159 25.02 -16.71 1.61
C TYR A 159 24.77 -17.15 3.06
N SER A 160 25.42 -16.48 4.02
CA SER A 160 25.21 -16.72 5.44
C SER A 160 23.80 -16.29 5.87
N HIS A 161 22.96 -17.22 6.25
CA HIS A 161 21.76 -17.12 7.11
C HIS A 161 20.75 -15.97 6.95
N THR A 162 20.98 -14.95 6.14
CA THR A 162 19.99 -13.92 5.85
C THR A 162 19.27 -14.28 4.56
N PRO A 163 17.95 -14.48 4.59
CA PRO A 163 17.18 -14.71 3.37
C PRO A 163 17.43 -13.59 2.37
N LEU A 164 17.69 -13.93 1.12
CA LEU A 164 17.71 -12.95 0.05
C LEU A 164 16.30 -12.40 -0.10
N THR A 165 16.16 -11.11 0.02
CA THR A 165 14.90 -10.41 -0.19
C THR A 165 14.75 -10.06 -1.66
N ARG A 166 13.55 -9.65 -2.06
CA ARG A 166 13.19 -9.30 -3.43
C ARG A 166 12.76 -7.85 -3.45
N PHE A 167 12.99 -7.15 -4.53
CA PHE A 167 12.65 -5.75 -4.60
C PHE A 167 11.65 -5.42 -5.70
N PHE A 168 10.99 -4.30 -5.51
CA PHE A 168 10.22 -3.56 -6.50
C PHE A 168 10.57 -2.06 -6.38
N GLY A 169 10.27 -1.24 -7.38
CA GLY A 169 10.52 0.21 -7.36
C GLY A 169 11.31 0.71 -8.56
N GLY A 170 12.28 1.56 -8.32
CA GLY A 170 13.09 2.20 -9.36
C GLY A 170 14.28 1.37 -9.86
N LEU A 171 15.00 1.91 -10.83
CA LEU A 171 16.15 1.23 -11.44
C LEU A 171 17.40 1.23 -10.55
N THR A 172 17.49 2.14 -9.58
CA THR A 172 18.63 2.22 -8.68
C THR A 172 18.23 1.87 -7.24
N ALA A 173 19.18 1.36 -6.45
CA ALA A 173 18.94 0.84 -5.10
C ALA A 173 18.26 1.84 -4.16
N GLU A 174 18.48 3.14 -4.35
CA GLU A 174 17.87 4.19 -3.53
C GLU A 174 16.35 4.30 -3.70
N TYR A 175 15.81 3.79 -4.83
CA TYR A 175 14.38 3.79 -5.14
C TYR A 175 13.77 2.39 -5.12
N GLN A 176 14.48 1.41 -4.59
CA GLN A 176 14.05 0.02 -4.51
C GLN A 176 13.55 -0.31 -3.10
N THR A 177 12.43 -0.99 -3.04
CA THR A 177 11.78 -1.42 -1.80
C THR A 177 11.78 -2.94 -1.73
N GLU A 178 12.17 -3.49 -0.58
CA GLU A 178 12.09 -4.92 -0.34
C GLU A 178 10.62 -5.37 -0.18
N VAL A 179 10.25 -6.52 -0.72
CA VAL A 179 8.91 -7.10 -0.55
C VAL A 179 8.58 -7.31 0.93
N THR A 180 9.57 -7.67 1.74
CA THR A 180 9.42 -7.79 3.20
C THR A 180 9.09 -6.46 3.87
N THR A 181 9.57 -5.34 3.34
CA THR A 181 9.20 -3.99 3.81
C THR A 181 7.73 -3.71 3.56
N LEU A 182 7.21 -4.04 2.36
CA LEU A 182 5.79 -3.93 2.06
C LEU A 182 4.94 -4.78 3.00
N ALA A 183 5.34 -6.06 3.22
CA ALA A 183 4.63 -6.96 4.11
C ALA A 183 4.55 -6.41 5.55
N LYS A 184 5.66 -5.89 6.08
CA LYS A 184 5.69 -5.27 7.41
C LYS A 184 4.85 -4.01 7.47
N SER A 185 4.94 -3.12 6.46
CA SER A 185 4.17 -1.89 6.42
C SER A 185 2.67 -2.14 6.39
N LEU A 186 2.21 -3.11 5.59
CA LEU A 186 0.81 -3.55 5.58
C LEU A 186 0.37 -4.09 6.96
N SER A 187 1.22 -4.92 7.57
CA SER A 187 0.98 -5.47 8.91
C SER A 187 0.89 -4.37 9.97
N ASN A 188 1.78 -3.39 9.94
CA ASN A 188 1.78 -2.24 10.86
C ASN A 188 0.51 -1.40 10.74
N CYS A 189 -0.06 -1.30 9.53
CA CYS A 189 -1.34 -0.63 9.30
C CYS A 189 -2.56 -1.49 9.68
N GLY A 190 -2.36 -2.74 10.11
CA GLY A 190 -3.45 -3.69 10.33
C GLY A 190 -4.24 -4.00 9.06
N LEU A 191 -3.58 -3.94 7.90
CA LEU A 191 -4.19 -4.20 6.59
C LEU A 191 -3.94 -5.64 6.17
N LYS A 192 -5.01 -6.31 5.74
CA LYS A 192 -4.96 -7.57 5.02
C LYS A 192 -5.69 -7.40 3.71
N MET A 193 -4.92 -7.41 2.62
CA MET A 193 -5.45 -7.18 1.29
C MET A 193 -6.25 -8.39 0.81
N GLU A 194 -7.34 -8.14 0.08
CA GLU A 194 -8.05 -9.19 -0.64
C GLU A 194 -7.16 -9.75 -1.74
N TYR A 195 -6.50 -8.86 -2.48
CA TYR A 195 -5.41 -9.22 -3.37
C TYR A 195 -4.31 -8.13 -3.37
N ILE A 196 -3.09 -8.56 -3.70
CA ILE A 196 -2.02 -7.68 -4.16
C ILE A 196 -1.74 -8.06 -5.61
N LEU A 197 -1.88 -7.09 -6.51
CA LEU A 197 -1.50 -7.21 -7.91
C LEU A 197 -0.20 -6.46 -8.11
N PHE A 198 0.83 -7.16 -8.57
CA PHE A 198 2.07 -6.55 -9.04
C PHE A 198 2.00 -6.38 -10.56
N ASP A 199 1.90 -5.14 -10.98
CA ASP A 199 2.13 -4.73 -12.37
C ASP A 199 3.63 -4.49 -12.59
N ASP A 200 4.41 -5.53 -12.24
CA ASP A 200 5.86 -5.53 -12.17
C ASP A 200 6.40 -6.83 -12.74
N CYS A 201 7.60 -6.77 -13.31
CA CYS A 201 8.29 -7.95 -13.81
C CYS A 201 8.67 -8.92 -12.69
N TYR A 202 8.58 -10.23 -12.95
CA TYR A 202 9.13 -11.32 -12.13
C TYR A 202 8.58 -11.45 -10.71
N MET A 203 7.44 -10.83 -10.36
CA MET A 203 6.93 -10.84 -8.98
C MET A 203 6.13 -12.09 -8.62
N SER A 204 5.82 -13.00 -9.57
CA SER A 204 5.17 -14.28 -9.28
C SER A 204 6.19 -15.35 -8.89
N SER A 205 6.92 -15.12 -7.81
CA SER A 205 7.84 -16.09 -7.21
C SER A 205 7.28 -16.68 -5.93
N LEU A 206 7.68 -17.91 -5.59
CA LEU A 206 7.27 -18.58 -4.35
C LEU A 206 7.69 -17.75 -3.12
N GLU A 207 8.83 -17.13 -3.19
CA GLU A 207 9.38 -16.34 -2.10
C GLU A 207 8.61 -15.03 -1.89
N ALA A 208 8.23 -14.33 -2.97
CA ALA A 208 7.37 -13.16 -2.86
C ALA A 208 6.00 -13.53 -2.26
N ALA A 209 5.41 -14.64 -2.71
CA ALA A 209 4.17 -15.16 -2.17
C ALA A 209 4.31 -15.54 -0.69
N TYR A 210 5.44 -16.14 -0.30
CA TYR A 210 5.72 -16.51 1.08
C TYR A 210 5.86 -15.28 1.99
N ASP A 211 6.56 -14.25 1.54
CA ASP A 211 6.75 -13.01 2.31
C ASP A 211 5.41 -12.28 2.52
N LEU A 212 4.52 -12.31 1.53
CA LEU A 212 3.23 -11.62 1.58
C LEU A 212 2.06 -12.44 2.17
N ARG A 213 2.25 -13.74 2.45
CA ARG A 213 1.19 -14.70 2.84
C ARG A 213 0.29 -14.26 4.00
N HIS A 214 0.79 -13.43 4.90
CA HIS A 214 0.04 -12.98 6.07
C HIS A 214 -0.74 -11.68 5.83
N VAL A 215 -0.36 -10.91 4.80
CA VAL A 215 -0.92 -9.58 4.51
C VAL A 215 -1.79 -9.54 3.26
N THR A 216 -1.88 -10.64 2.51
CA THR A 216 -2.81 -10.77 1.38
C THR A 216 -3.47 -12.15 1.37
N ARG A 217 -4.63 -12.24 0.72
CA ARG A 217 -5.31 -13.51 0.44
C ARG A 217 -4.87 -14.07 -0.90
N HIS A 218 -4.69 -13.19 -1.88
CA HIS A 218 -4.32 -13.56 -3.24
C HIS A 218 -3.15 -12.70 -3.72
N LEU A 219 -2.23 -13.33 -4.45
CA LEU A 219 -1.16 -12.65 -5.17
C LEU A 219 -1.41 -12.82 -6.67
N ILE A 220 -1.50 -11.70 -7.38
CA ILE A 220 -1.61 -11.64 -8.83
C ILE A 220 -0.32 -11.01 -9.33
N ALA A 221 0.45 -11.75 -10.11
CA ALA A 221 1.75 -11.29 -10.59
C ALA A 221 2.20 -12.10 -11.81
N CYS A 222 3.18 -11.59 -12.54
CA CYS A 222 3.79 -12.28 -13.67
C CYS A 222 5.10 -12.98 -13.26
N PRO A 223 5.35 -14.22 -13.72
CA PRO A 223 6.63 -14.90 -13.49
C PRO A 223 7.74 -14.45 -14.44
N THR A 224 7.40 -13.66 -15.46
CA THR A 224 8.30 -13.12 -16.48
C THR A 224 8.25 -11.60 -16.52
N GLU A 225 8.86 -11.00 -17.52
CA GLU A 225 8.72 -9.57 -17.80
C GLU A 225 7.27 -9.23 -18.19
N ILE A 226 6.84 -8.03 -17.80
CA ILE A 226 5.61 -7.40 -18.23
C ILE A 226 5.96 -6.28 -19.20
N MET A 227 5.15 -6.14 -20.25
CA MET A 227 5.29 -5.03 -21.18
C MET A 227 5.08 -3.70 -20.46
N VAL A 228 5.75 -2.66 -20.91
CA VAL A 228 5.74 -1.32 -20.31
C VAL A 228 4.34 -0.69 -20.21
N TYR A 229 3.40 -1.16 -21.01
CA TYR A 229 1.99 -0.73 -20.94
C TYR A 229 1.26 -1.26 -19.72
N GLY A 230 1.85 -2.21 -19.00
CA GLY A 230 1.29 -2.77 -17.78
C GLY A 230 0.11 -3.71 -18.00
N MET A 231 -0.69 -3.84 -16.95
CA MET A 231 -1.91 -4.66 -16.93
C MET A 231 -3.07 -3.96 -17.67
N PRO A 232 -4.12 -4.70 -18.09
CA PRO A 232 -5.25 -4.12 -18.82
C PRO A 232 -6.18 -3.33 -17.89
N TYR A 233 -5.76 -2.16 -17.46
CA TYR A 233 -6.50 -1.33 -16.48
C TYR A 233 -7.91 -0.96 -16.92
N SER A 234 -8.14 -0.82 -18.23
CA SER A 234 -9.46 -0.59 -18.79
C SER A 234 -10.46 -1.73 -18.53
N HIS A 235 -9.99 -2.91 -18.08
CA HIS A 235 -10.79 -4.08 -17.71
C HIS A 235 -10.72 -4.39 -16.21
N ILE A 236 -9.63 -4.02 -15.53
CA ILE A 236 -9.50 -4.22 -14.07
C ILE A 236 -10.49 -3.34 -13.31
N GLY A 237 -10.80 -2.14 -13.84
CA GLY A 237 -11.75 -1.20 -13.27
C GLY A 237 -13.22 -1.58 -13.49
N GLU A 238 -13.51 -2.66 -14.22
CA GLU A 238 -14.87 -3.19 -14.42
C GLU A 238 -15.25 -4.19 -13.31
#